data_008d49f1f20354a67e6e7a6a5285fd5b
#
_entry.id   008d49f1f20354a67e6e7a6a5285fd5b
#
_cell.length_a   1.000
_cell.length_b   1.000
_cell.length_c   1.000
_cell.angle_alpha   90.00
_cell.angle_beta   90.00
_cell.angle_gamma   90.00
#
_symmetry.space_group_name_H-M   'P 1'
#
loop_
_entity.id
_entity.type
_entity.pdbx_description
1 polymer ?
#
loop_
_entity_poly.entity_id
_entity_poly.type
_entity_poly.pdbx_seq_one_letter_code
_entity_poly.pdbx_strand_id
1 'polypeptide(L)'
;MKPVCLNLEECNGLGDLICATPTIKKLHDAYERKIIVISKMPELFKMNPYVEKSYKASSIDVGYFNAHYIMHNSFYLVGKKDERGVEMKHNMMDIRQFHAIHLGFMLGEDELECYYRP
;
A
#
# COMPACT_ATOMS: atom_id res chain seq x y z
N MET A 1 1.20 20.14 10.44
CA MET A 1 1.22 18.69 10.67
C MET A 1 1.91 18.00 9.52
N LYS A 2 2.81 17.09 9.83
CA LYS A 2 3.54 16.35 8.80
C LYS A 2 2.63 15.39 8.03
N PRO A 3 2.83 15.20 6.73
CA PRO A 3 2.02 14.28 5.95
C PRO A 3 2.24 12.81 6.33
N VAL A 4 1.27 11.99 5.96
CA VAL A 4 1.34 10.52 6.09
C VAL A 4 1.82 9.96 4.76
N CYS A 5 2.76 9.03 4.78
CA CYS A 5 3.35 8.44 3.59
C CYS A 5 3.13 6.93 3.54
N LEU A 6 2.74 6.44 2.37
CA LEU A 6 2.76 5.02 2.06
C LEU A 6 3.86 4.76 1.03
N ASN A 7 4.84 3.95 1.42
CA ASN A 7 5.96 3.61 0.55
C ASN A 7 5.69 2.27 -0.15
N LEU A 8 5.55 2.32 -1.46
CA LEU A 8 5.27 1.17 -2.31
C LEU A 8 6.48 0.75 -3.16
N GLU A 9 7.70 1.11 -2.75
CA GLU A 9 8.90 0.78 -3.52
C GLU A 9 9.08 -0.71 -3.80
N GLU A 10 8.64 -1.55 -2.86
CA GLU A 10 8.79 -3.00 -3.00
C GLU A 10 7.68 -3.63 -3.86
N CYS A 11 6.70 -2.85 -4.27
CA CYS A 11 5.64 -3.31 -5.16
C CYS A 11 6.06 -3.03 -6.59
N ASN A 12 6.48 -4.05 -7.32
CA ASN A 12 7.12 -3.90 -8.63
C ASN A 12 6.16 -3.94 -9.81
N GLY A 13 5.03 -4.59 -9.67
CA GLY A 13 4.10 -4.79 -10.77
C GLY A 13 2.93 -3.81 -10.75
N LEU A 14 2.38 -3.52 -11.94
CA LEU A 14 1.19 -2.69 -12.08
C LEU A 14 0.03 -3.22 -11.26
N GLY A 15 -0.19 -4.54 -11.29
CA GLY A 15 -1.27 -5.18 -10.52
C GLY A 15 -1.11 -4.99 -9.01
N ASP A 16 0.11 -5.12 -8.49
CA ASP A 16 0.40 -4.90 -7.08
C ASP A 16 0.07 -3.47 -6.66
N LEU A 17 0.47 -2.50 -7.48
CA LEU A 17 0.23 -1.08 -7.20
C LEU A 17 -1.25 -0.76 -7.20
N ILE A 18 -2.01 -1.32 -8.14
CA ILE A 18 -3.46 -1.13 -8.21
C ILE A 18 -4.12 -1.77 -6.99
N CYS A 19 -3.68 -2.94 -6.58
CA CYS A 19 -4.21 -3.65 -5.42
C CYS A 19 -3.87 -2.95 -4.09
N ALA A 20 -2.94 -2.01 -4.08
CA ALA A 20 -2.63 -1.19 -2.91
C ALA A 20 -3.61 -0.02 -2.72
N THR A 21 -4.40 0.32 -3.74
CA THR A 21 -5.27 1.50 -3.67
C THR A 21 -6.35 1.43 -2.60
N PRO A 22 -6.97 0.27 -2.28
CA PRO A 22 -7.87 0.18 -1.13
C PRO A 22 -7.19 0.56 0.19
N THR A 23 -5.92 0.19 0.36
CA THR A 23 -5.15 0.55 1.55
C THR A 23 -4.86 2.05 1.60
N ILE A 24 -4.63 2.69 0.45
CA ILE A 24 -4.47 4.15 0.39
C ILE A 24 -5.73 4.84 0.91
N LYS A 25 -6.90 4.41 0.46
CA LYS A 25 -8.16 4.95 0.95
C LYS A 25 -8.33 4.73 2.45
N LYS A 26 -7.96 3.54 2.94
CA LYS A 26 -8.05 3.20 4.35
C LYS A 26 -7.17 4.12 5.21
N LEU A 27 -5.95 4.41 4.77
CA LEU A 27 -5.08 5.36 5.43
C LEU A 27 -5.65 6.77 5.41
N HIS A 28 -6.20 7.19 4.27
CA HIS A 28 -6.87 8.47 4.14
C HIS A 28 -7.99 8.61 5.18
N ASP A 29 -8.83 7.59 5.30
CA ASP A 29 -9.95 7.62 6.23
C ASP A 29 -9.49 7.60 7.68
N ALA A 30 -8.44 6.84 7.98
CA ALA A 30 -7.89 6.72 9.34
C ALA A 30 -7.26 8.04 9.81
N TYR A 31 -6.55 8.73 8.94
CA TYR A 31 -5.85 9.97 9.28
C TYR A 31 -6.61 11.23 8.91
N GLU A 32 -7.75 11.09 8.23
CA GLU A 32 -8.61 12.20 7.77
C GLU A 32 -7.83 13.21 6.94
N ARG A 33 -6.95 12.72 6.07
CA ARG A 33 -6.12 13.57 5.20
C ARG A 33 -5.62 12.77 4.00
N LYS A 34 -5.28 13.49 2.93
CA LYS A 34 -4.71 12.87 1.75
C LYS A 34 -3.30 12.34 2.04
N ILE A 35 -2.93 11.28 1.34
CA ILE A 35 -1.73 10.49 1.59
C ILE A 35 -0.67 10.79 0.55
N ILE A 36 0.59 10.84 0.98
CA ILE A 36 1.73 10.88 0.08
C ILE A 36 2.07 9.44 -0.31
N VAL A 37 2.27 9.17 -1.58
CA VAL A 37 2.63 7.84 -2.07
C VAL A 37 4.00 7.89 -2.72
N ILE A 38 4.84 6.94 -2.36
CA ILE A 38 6.14 6.73 -3.00
C ILE A 38 6.06 5.42 -3.76
N SER A 39 6.37 5.42 -5.06
CA SER A 39 6.32 4.19 -5.86
C SER A 39 7.26 4.29 -7.07
N LYS A 40 7.39 3.16 -7.77
CA LYS A 40 8.15 3.10 -9.02
C LYS A 40 7.37 3.67 -10.20
N MET A 41 6.05 3.82 -10.05
CA MET A 41 5.17 4.37 -11.09
C MET A 41 4.29 5.48 -10.49
N PRO A 42 4.87 6.62 -10.11
CA PRO A 42 4.09 7.67 -9.43
C PRO A 42 2.91 8.20 -10.25
N GLU A 43 2.98 8.13 -11.56
CA GLU A 43 1.91 8.59 -12.46
C GLU A 43 0.59 7.82 -12.27
N LEU A 44 0.63 6.61 -11.73
CA LEU A 44 -0.58 5.83 -11.47
C LEU A 44 -1.49 6.47 -10.42
N PHE A 45 -0.92 7.29 -9.56
CA PHE A 45 -1.64 7.84 -8.41
C PHE A 45 -2.06 9.28 -8.58
N LYS A 46 -1.72 9.90 -9.72
CA LYS A 46 -2.03 11.31 -9.99
C LYS A 46 -3.50 11.66 -9.88
N MET A 47 -4.37 10.77 -10.36
CA MET A 47 -5.82 11.02 -10.40
C MET A 47 -6.55 10.42 -9.19
N ASN A 48 -5.82 9.78 -8.29
CA ASN A 48 -6.41 9.17 -7.10
C ASN A 48 -6.83 10.27 -6.11
N PRO A 49 -8.12 10.37 -5.76
CA PRO A 49 -8.60 11.46 -4.90
C PRO A 49 -8.09 11.40 -3.46
N TYR A 50 -7.54 10.26 -3.05
CA TYR A 50 -7.01 10.06 -1.69
C TYR A 50 -5.52 10.33 -1.60
N VAL A 51 -4.87 10.62 -2.73
CA VAL A 51 -3.43 10.88 -2.82
C VAL A 51 -3.20 12.37 -3.02
N GLU A 52 -2.39 12.97 -2.15
CA GLU A 52 -2.01 14.37 -2.28
C GLU A 52 -0.93 14.54 -3.35
N LYS A 53 0.13 13.76 -3.24
CA LYS A 53 1.25 13.75 -4.19
C LYS A 53 1.85 12.35 -4.25
N SER A 54 2.40 12.01 -5.41
CA SER A 54 3.15 10.78 -5.58
C SER A 54 4.56 11.09 -6.08
N TYR A 55 5.53 10.35 -5.54
CA TYR A 55 6.94 10.57 -5.82
C TYR A 55 7.63 9.27 -6.20
N LYS A 56 8.72 9.41 -6.94
CA LYS A 56 9.64 8.30 -7.13
C LYS A 56 10.50 8.14 -5.88
N ALA A 57 10.87 6.90 -5.57
CA ALA A 57 11.50 6.51 -4.32
C ALA A 57 12.74 7.33 -3.93
N SER A 58 13.60 7.66 -4.86
CA SER A 58 14.87 8.33 -4.58
C SER A 58 14.76 9.84 -4.44
N SER A 59 13.55 10.41 -4.56
CA SER A 59 13.36 11.86 -4.68
C SER A 59 12.90 12.54 -3.39
N ILE A 60 12.71 11.80 -2.30
CA ILE A 60 12.11 12.35 -1.10
C ILE A 60 12.75 11.78 0.18
N ASP A 61 12.86 12.62 1.20
CA ASP A 61 13.33 12.22 2.53
C ASP A 61 12.15 11.72 3.36
N VAL A 62 12.16 10.43 3.65
CA VAL A 62 11.08 9.78 4.41
C VAL A 62 10.98 10.27 5.86
N GLY A 63 12.05 10.83 6.40
CA GLY A 63 12.03 11.40 7.75
C GLY A 63 11.11 12.61 7.91
N TYR A 64 10.68 13.19 6.80
CA TYR A 64 9.76 14.33 6.79
C TYR A 64 8.35 13.95 7.22
N PHE A 65 7.97 12.68 7.11
CA PHE A 65 6.57 12.27 7.25
C PHE A 65 6.17 12.03 8.71
N ASN A 66 4.89 12.32 9.00
CA ASN A 66 4.30 12.06 10.31
C ASN A 66 4.18 10.56 10.60
N ALA A 67 3.81 9.81 9.58
CA ALA A 67 3.78 8.36 9.61
C ALA A 67 4.30 7.83 8.28
N HIS A 68 5.12 6.80 8.34
CA HIS A 68 5.73 6.21 7.16
C HIS A 68 5.45 4.71 7.18
N TYR A 69 4.55 4.29 6.30
CA TYR A 69 4.21 2.88 6.13
C TYR A 69 4.97 2.31 4.94
N ILE A 70 5.60 1.16 5.13
CA ILE A 70 6.29 0.45 4.06
C ILE A 70 5.45 -0.79 3.73
N MET A 71 4.97 -0.86 2.50
CA MET A 71 4.22 -2.01 2.01
C MET A 71 5.18 -2.95 1.29
N HIS A 72 5.41 -4.11 1.89
CA HIS A 72 6.25 -5.12 1.28
C HIS A 72 5.49 -5.86 0.19
N ASN A 73 6.22 -6.33 -0.83
CA ASN A 73 5.65 -7.17 -1.86
C ASN A 73 5.03 -8.41 -1.22
N SER A 74 3.78 -8.73 -1.59
CA SER A 74 3.09 -9.90 -1.07
C SER A 74 3.83 -11.20 -1.33
N PHE A 75 4.59 -11.27 -2.42
CA PHE A 75 5.44 -12.42 -2.73
C PHE A 75 6.59 -12.60 -1.73
N TYR A 76 6.95 -11.58 -1.01
CA TYR A 76 8.00 -11.65 0.00
C TYR A 76 7.72 -12.73 1.04
N LEU A 77 6.46 -12.96 1.37
CA LEU A 77 6.06 -13.95 2.37
C LEU A 77 5.80 -15.35 1.79
N VAL A 78 5.76 -15.48 0.46
CA VAL A 78 5.56 -16.78 -0.18
C VAL A 78 6.80 -17.67 0.09
N GLY A 79 6.54 -18.88 0.54
CA GLY A 79 7.62 -19.82 0.91
C GLY A 79 8.15 -19.66 2.31
N LYS A 80 7.78 -18.60 3.02
CA LYS A 80 8.09 -18.45 4.44
C LYS A 80 7.19 -19.38 5.25
N LYS A 81 7.69 -19.87 6.37
CA LYS A 81 6.92 -20.72 7.28
C LYS A 81 6.41 -19.90 8.47
N ASP A 82 5.19 -20.20 8.91
CA ASP A 82 4.65 -19.62 10.14
C ASP A 82 5.26 -20.30 11.38
N GLU A 83 4.79 -19.90 12.57
CA GLU A 83 5.27 -20.45 13.85
C GLU A 83 5.08 -21.97 13.97
N ARG A 84 4.12 -22.53 13.21
CA ARG A 84 3.81 -23.96 13.22
C ARG A 84 4.60 -24.72 12.15
N GLY A 85 5.43 -24.04 11.37
CA GLY A 85 6.18 -24.63 10.28
C GLY A 85 5.37 -24.82 8.99
N VAL A 86 4.20 -24.22 8.90
CA VAL A 86 3.34 -24.28 7.71
C VAL A 86 3.73 -23.16 6.73
N GLU A 87 3.93 -23.54 5.48
CA GLU A 87 4.29 -22.59 4.43
C GLU A 87 3.19 -21.58 4.19
N MET A 88 3.56 -20.30 4.19
CA MET A 88 2.62 -19.20 3.92
C MET A 88 2.40 -19.07 2.41
N LYS A 89 1.13 -18.98 2.01
CA LYS A 89 0.73 -18.85 0.62
C LYS A 89 -0.13 -17.61 0.46
N HIS A 90 0.35 -16.63 -0.30
CA HIS A 90 -0.39 -15.38 -0.51
C HIS A 90 -1.72 -15.60 -1.24
N ASN A 91 -1.86 -16.65 -2.04
CA ASN A 91 -3.09 -16.94 -2.77
C ASN A 91 -4.24 -17.47 -1.89
N MET A 92 -4.00 -17.65 -0.59
CA MET A 92 -5.05 -18.02 0.37
C MET A 92 -5.84 -16.81 0.83
N MET A 93 -5.42 -15.61 0.45
CA MET A 93 -6.06 -14.36 0.84
C MET A 93 -6.06 -13.40 -0.35
N ASP A 94 -7.11 -12.59 -0.47
CA ASP A 94 -7.15 -11.54 -1.48
C ASP A 94 -5.95 -10.61 -1.27
N ILE A 95 -5.22 -10.33 -2.34
CA ILE A 95 -4.00 -9.53 -2.26
C ILE A 95 -4.26 -8.11 -1.72
N ARG A 96 -5.43 -7.55 -2.00
CA ARG A 96 -5.82 -6.23 -1.47
C ARG A 96 -5.91 -6.26 0.05
N GLN A 97 -6.53 -7.32 0.59
CA GLN A 97 -6.62 -7.52 2.04
C GLN A 97 -5.25 -7.81 2.64
N PHE A 98 -4.44 -8.59 1.93
CA PHE A 98 -3.09 -8.93 2.39
C PHE A 98 -2.25 -7.67 2.60
N HIS A 99 -2.29 -6.74 1.66
CA HIS A 99 -1.57 -5.46 1.79
C HIS A 99 -2.03 -4.67 3.02
N ALA A 100 -3.33 -4.58 3.23
CA ALA A 100 -3.87 -3.83 4.36
C ALA A 100 -3.51 -4.46 5.70
N ILE A 101 -3.65 -5.78 5.82
CA ILE A 101 -3.32 -6.51 7.05
C ILE A 101 -1.84 -6.36 7.40
N HIS A 102 -0.98 -6.35 6.39
CA HIS A 102 0.46 -6.18 6.58
C HIS A 102 0.80 -4.86 7.26
N LEU A 103 -0.02 -3.84 7.08
CA LEU A 103 0.14 -2.53 7.70
C LEU A 103 -0.70 -2.37 8.99
N GLY A 104 -1.40 -3.42 9.41
CA GLY A 104 -2.20 -3.39 10.62
C GLY A 104 -3.65 -2.96 10.42
N PHE A 105 -4.15 -2.95 9.17
CA PHE A 105 -5.53 -2.60 8.85
C PHE A 105 -6.30 -3.81 8.35
N MET A 106 -7.62 -3.77 8.52
CA MET A 106 -8.51 -4.76 7.93
C MET A 106 -9.55 -4.06 7.07
N LEU A 107 -9.70 -4.52 5.81
CA LEU A 107 -10.67 -3.97 4.88
C LEU A 107 -11.98 -4.74 4.98
N GLY A 108 -13.09 -4.02 5.05
CA GLY A 108 -14.42 -4.61 4.92
C GLY A 108 -14.70 -4.93 3.45
N GLU A 109 -15.76 -5.70 3.19
CA GLU A 109 -16.12 -6.08 1.82
C GLU A 109 -16.36 -4.87 0.91
N ASP A 110 -16.90 -3.80 1.47
CA ASP A 110 -17.16 -2.54 0.75
C ASP A 110 -15.90 -1.69 0.55
N GLU A 111 -14.78 -2.08 1.15
CA GLU A 111 -13.52 -1.34 1.08
C GLU A 111 -12.50 -1.97 0.14
N LEU A 112 -12.86 -3.02 -0.60
CA LEU A 112 -11.94 -3.76 -1.47
C LEU A 112 -11.85 -3.20 -2.89
N GLU A 113 -12.63 -2.19 -3.23
CA GLU A 113 -12.60 -1.61 -4.58
C GLU A 113 -11.28 -0.92 -4.86
N CYS A 114 -10.64 -1.29 -5.97
CA CYS A 114 -9.42 -0.64 -6.43
C CYS A 114 -9.74 0.62 -7.22
N TYR A 115 -8.88 1.62 -7.08
CA TYR A 115 -8.95 2.83 -7.88
C TYR A 115 -7.87 2.80 -8.97
N TYR A 116 -8.30 2.87 -10.23
CA TYR A 116 -7.38 2.92 -11.36
C TYR A 116 -7.97 3.79 -12.47
N ARG A 117 -7.21 4.81 -12.88
CA ARG A 117 -7.51 5.66 -14.04
C ARG A 117 -6.32 5.59 -14.99
N PRO A 118 -6.49 4.94 -16.15
CA PRO A 118 -5.42 4.86 -17.14
C PRO A 118 -5.08 6.23 -17.76
#